data_9ddcaa3287a6c68fd4ee442bb85a30d7
#
_entry.id   9ddcaa3287a6c68fd4ee442bb85a30d7
#
_cell.length_a   1.000
_cell.length_b   1.000
_cell.length_c   1.000
_cell.angle_alpha   90.00
_cell.angle_beta   90.00
_cell.angle_gamma   90.00
#
_symmetry.space_group_name_H-M   'P 1'
#
loop_
_entity.id
_entity.type
_entity.pdbx_description
1 polymer ?
#
loop_
_entity_poly.entity_id
_entity_poly.type
_entity_poly.pdbx_seq_one_letter_code
_entity_poly.pdbx_strand_id
1 'polypeptide(L)'
;MDIINQKKIKTPQLMKDSSEVDGHAEAVMDYILSWCLRWAESKYKDVKPILHRYCRYMLLKILERNASDDIIIENVYVWKQEQRIDLWVEAELVVNGQYEKHAVLIENKYYSPIHPSKDIDGVYRNQLEVYKKKFEAHYADKGNSHIHFAVITCLERLEEIFTDTYDEHLLERLGFKLFAFDDMLDDSIGIDTESAIFNEFWL
;
A
#
# COMPACT_ATOMS: atom_id res chain seq x y z
N MET A 1 -6.32 0.87 50.40
CA MET A 1 -5.44 0.74 49.23
C MET A 1 -6.16 1.46 48.09
N ASP A 2 -5.82 2.72 47.88
CA ASP A 2 -6.43 3.56 46.85
C ASP A 2 -5.84 3.19 45.53
N ILE A 3 -6.67 2.61 44.62
CA ILE A 3 -6.33 2.44 43.24
C ILE A 3 -6.35 3.83 42.60
N ILE A 4 -5.17 4.44 42.49
CA ILE A 4 -4.99 5.70 41.78
C ILE A 4 -5.39 5.43 40.32
N ASN A 5 -6.57 5.93 39.99
CA ASN A 5 -7.06 5.98 38.59
C ASN A 5 -6.11 6.92 37.81
N GLN A 6 -5.03 6.39 37.30
CA GLN A 6 -4.18 7.12 36.37
C GLN A 6 -5.02 7.42 35.10
N LYS A 7 -5.50 8.65 35.07
CA LYS A 7 -6.17 9.19 33.88
C LYS A 7 -5.18 9.03 32.71
N LYS A 8 -5.46 8.07 31.80
CA LYS A 8 -4.60 7.84 30.62
C LYS A 8 -4.53 9.14 29.84
N ILE A 9 -3.36 9.74 29.79
CA ILE A 9 -3.14 10.98 29.02
C ILE A 9 -3.29 10.61 27.55
N LYS A 10 -4.25 11.26 26.87
CA LYS A 10 -4.45 11.08 25.42
C LYS A 10 -3.33 11.82 24.69
N THR A 11 -2.49 11.09 24.00
CA THR A 11 -1.41 11.67 23.18
C THR A 11 -1.95 12.14 21.83
N PRO A 12 -1.35 13.18 21.20
CA PRO A 12 -1.68 13.56 19.83
C PRO A 12 -1.44 12.40 18.86
N GLN A 13 -2.31 12.25 17.88
CA GLN A 13 -2.20 11.22 16.84
C GLN A 13 -1.77 11.86 15.52
N LEU A 14 -0.85 11.22 14.77
CA LEU A 14 -0.27 11.74 13.54
C LEU A 14 -1.32 12.08 12.46
N MET A 15 -2.39 11.27 12.38
CA MET A 15 -3.40 11.38 11.32
C MET A 15 -4.60 12.26 11.68
N LYS A 16 -4.63 12.84 12.89
CA LYS A 16 -5.75 13.63 13.39
C LYS A 16 -5.33 15.02 13.82
N ASP A 17 -6.21 15.98 13.57
CA ASP A 17 -6.07 17.34 14.10
C ASP A 17 -6.82 17.52 15.42
N SER A 18 -6.91 18.76 15.91
CA SER A 18 -7.60 19.10 17.17
C SER A 18 -9.11 18.90 17.12
N SER A 19 -9.72 18.79 15.95
CA SER A 19 -11.14 18.45 15.77
C SER A 19 -11.42 16.95 15.82
N GLU A 20 -10.37 16.13 15.92
CA GLU A 20 -10.43 14.65 15.86
C GLU A 20 -10.94 14.13 14.50
N VAL A 21 -10.86 14.95 13.45
CA VAL A 21 -11.21 14.59 12.08
C VAL A 21 -9.96 14.25 11.30
N ASP A 22 -10.01 13.16 10.53
CA ASP A 22 -8.93 12.73 9.65
C ASP A 22 -8.89 13.62 8.40
N GLY A 23 -8.04 14.65 8.43
CA GLY A 23 -7.87 15.56 7.30
C GLY A 23 -6.81 15.05 6.33
N HIS A 24 -7.20 14.76 5.07
CA HIS A 24 -6.26 14.32 4.03
C HIS A 24 -5.43 13.06 4.39
N ALA A 25 -5.98 12.19 5.23
CA ALA A 25 -5.31 11.00 5.74
C ALA A 25 -4.80 10.09 4.60
N GLU A 26 -5.59 9.93 3.53
CA GLU A 26 -5.17 9.15 2.34
C GLU A 26 -3.91 9.73 1.68
N ALA A 27 -3.81 11.06 1.59
CA ALA A 27 -2.61 11.68 1.03
C ALA A 27 -1.36 11.45 1.90
N VAL A 28 -1.51 11.42 3.23
CA VAL A 28 -0.42 11.08 4.16
C VAL A 28 -0.06 9.61 3.99
N MET A 29 -1.05 8.71 3.95
CA MET A 29 -0.86 7.28 3.71
C MET A 29 -0.09 7.03 2.42
N ASP A 30 -0.44 7.70 1.32
CA ASP A 30 0.28 7.62 0.04
C ASP A 30 1.76 7.99 0.20
N TYR A 31 2.07 9.08 0.92
CA TYR A 31 3.46 9.50 1.14
C TYR A 31 4.24 8.48 1.95
N ILE A 32 3.66 7.97 3.03
CA ILE A 32 4.30 6.99 3.91
C ILE A 32 4.51 5.66 3.17
N LEU A 33 3.47 5.13 2.46
CA LEU A 33 3.62 3.93 1.66
C LEU A 33 4.65 4.10 0.55
N SER A 34 4.61 5.20 -0.20
CA SER A 34 5.61 5.49 -1.24
C SER A 34 7.03 5.49 -0.66
N TRP A 35 7.21 6.07 0.52
CA TRP A 35 8.48 6.09 1.22
C TRP A 35 8.89 4.68 1.69
N CYS A 36 7.99 3.92 2.32
CA CYS A 36 8.23 2.55 2.76
C CYS A 36 8.63 1.65 1.60
N LEU A 37 7.86 1.66 0.50
CA LEU A 37 8.16 0.81 -0.66
C LEU A 37 9.55 1.06 -1.23
N ARG A 38 10.02 2.30 -1.26
CA ARG A 38 11.39 2.62 -1.71
C ARG A 38 12.46 2.18 -0.71
N TRP A 39 12.15 2.09 0.59
CA TRP A 39 13.07 1.52 1.58
C TRP A 39 13.26 0.00 1.44
N ALA A 40 12.43 -0.68 0.63
CA ALA A 40 12.55 -2.11 0.36
C ALA A 40 13.80 -2.47 -0.48
N GLU A 41 14.42 -1.51 -1.17
CA GLU A 41 15.60 -1.77 -1.99
C GLU A 41 16.77 -2.35 -1.16
N SER A 42 17.37 -3.42 -1.65
CA SER A 42 18.41 -4.20 -0.94
C SER A 42 19.62 -3.38 -0.53
N LYS A 43 19.92 -2.28 -1.23
CA LYS A 43 21.01 -1.36 -0.88
C LYS A 43 20.84 -0.68 0.49
N TYR A 44 19.63 -0.64 1.04
CA TYR A 44 19.35 -0.02 2.34
C TYR A 44 19.39 -1.01 3.51
N LYS A 45 19.64 -2.31 3.25
CA LYS A 45 19.63 -3.38 4.25
C LYS A 45 20.50 -3.08 5.48
N ASP A 46 21.67 -2.49 5.26
CA ASP A 46 22.63 -2.20 6.33
C ASP A 46 22.52 -0.76 6.88
N VAL A 47 21.71 0.09 6.27
CA VAL A 47 21.50 1.49 6.70
C VAL A 47 20.53 1.57 7.87
N LYS A 48 19.38 0.91 7.75
CA LYS A 48 18.33 0.74 8.77
C LYS A 48 17.76 -0.66 8.67
N PRO A 49 18.39 -1.66 9.27
CA PRO A 49 18.09 -3.07 9.02
C PRO A 49 16.64 -3.46 9.36
N ILE A 50 16.11 -2.95 10.46
CA ILE A 50 14.76 -3.32 10.92
C ILE A 50 13.71 -2.65 10.05
N LEU A 51 13.86 -1.35 9.78
CA LEU A 51 12.98 -0.64 8.85
C LEU A 51 12.99 -1.31 7.46
N HIS A 52 14.18 -1.65 6.95
CA HIS A 52 14.30 -2.34 5.67
C HIS A 52 13.55 -3.68 5.65
N ARG A 53 13.61 -4.46 6.74
CA ARG A 53 12.88 -5.75 6.83
C ARG A 53 11.37 -5.56 6.71
N TYR A 54 10.78 -4.59 7.43
CA TYR A 54 9.36 -4.26 7.32
C TYR A 54 9.01 -3.81 5.90
N CYS A 55 9.76 -2.86 5.35
CA CYS A 55 9.49 -2.32 4.02
C CYS A 55 9.65 -3.38 2.91
N ARG A 56 10.65 -4.26 3.04
CA ARG A 56 10.82 -5.42 2.15
C ARG A 56 9.64 -6.38 2.23
N TYR A 57 9.16 -6.69 3.45
CA TYR A 57 8.00 -7.55 3.66
C TYR A 57 6.77 -6.96 2.97
N MET A 58 6.48 -5.67 3.18
CA MET A 58 5.36 -4.97 2.53
C MET A 58 5.39 -5.12 1.01
N LEU A 59 6.52 -4.81 0.39
CA LEU A 59 6.64 -4.90 -1.07
C LEU A 59 6.47 -6.33 -1.55
N LEU A 60 7.15 -7.29 -0.95
CA LEU A 60 7.07 -8.70 -1.38
C LEU A 60 5.66 -9.28 -1.17
N LYS A 61 4.96 -8.87 -0.12
CA LYS A 61 3.55 -9.24 0.11
C LYS A 61 2.64 -8.74 -1.01
N ILE A 62 2.79 -7.47 -1.42
CA ILE A 62 2.04 -6.89 -2.55
C ILE A 62 2.37 -7.64 -3.86
N LEU A 63 3.62 -8.04 -4.05
CA LEU A 63 4.07 -8.78 -5.22
C LEU A 63 3.74 -10.29 -5.15
N GLU A 64 3.04 -10.73 -4.10
CA GLU A 64 2.70 -12.15 -3.84
C GLU A 64 3.94 -13.06 -3.83
N ARG A 65 5.05 -12.56 -3.27
CA ARG A 65 6.32 -13.29 -3.12
C ARG A 65 6.58 -13.62 -1.66
N ASN A 66 7.15 -14.80 -1.41
CA ASN A 66 7.65 -15.13 -0.09
C ASN A 66 8.88 -14.28 0.22
N ALA A 67 9.00 -13.85 1.48
CA ALA A 67 10.13 -13.06 1.95
C ALA A 67 11.38 -13.96 2.13
N SER A 68 11.90 -14.53 1.04
CA SER A 68 13.15 -15.31 1.06
C SER A 68 14.36 -14.37 0.86
N ASP A 69 15.53 -14.79 1.36
CA ASP A 69 16.78 -14.05 1.17
C ASP A 69 17.31 -14.13 -0.27
N ASP A 70 16.79 -15.06 -1.09
CA ASP A 70 17.19 -15.23 -2.48
C ASP A 70 16.61 -14.18 -3.45
N ILE A 71 15.79 -13.28 -2.93
CA ILE A 71 15.22 -12.15 -3.70
C ILE A 71 16.01 -10.89 -3.39
N ILE A 72 16.64 -10.31 -4.42
CA ILE A 72 17.28 -9.00 -4.37
C ILE A 72 16.31 -7.99 -5.00
N ILE A 73 15.98 -6.92 -4.28
CA ILE A 73 15.21 -5.80 -4.80
C ILE A 73 16.22 -4.73 -5.21
N GLU A 74 16.39 -4.55 -6.52
CA GLU A 74 17.41 -3.63 -7.06
C GLU A 74 16.93 -2.19 -7.04
N ASN A 75 15.74 -1.94 -7.61
CA ASN A 75 15.17 -0.61 -7.73
C ASN A 75 13.68 -0.63 -7.45
N VAL A 76 13.17 0.44 -6.83
CA VAL A 76 11.75 0.69 -6.62
C VAL A 76 11.42 2.14 -6.97
N TYR A 77 10.58 2.31 -7.97
CA TYR A 77 10.08 3.61 -8.40
C TYR A 77 8.62 3.74 -8.00
N VAL A 78 8.24 4.86 -7.42
CA VAL A 78 6.87 5.12 -6.99
C VAL A 78 6.45 6.50 -7.43
N TRP A 79 5.41 6.57 -8.26
CA TRP A 79 4.75 7.79 -8.68
C TRP A 79 3.42 7.91 -7.96
N LYS A 80 3.12 9.09 -7.45
CA LYS A 80 1.86 9.42 -6.80
C LYS A 80 0.94 10.13 -7.77
N GLN A 81 -0.35 9.78 -7.75
CA GLN A 81 -1.40 10.37 -8.55
C GLN A 81 -1.13 10.35 -10.07
N GLU A 82 -0.28 9.40 -10.52
CA GLU A 82 -0.03 9.18 -11.95
C GLU A 82 -1.33 8.68 -12.60
N GLN A 83 -1.83 9.41 -13.60
CA GLN A 83 -3.13 9.15 -14.22
C GLN A 83 -4.31 9.03 -13.24
N ARG A 84 -4.23 9.68 -12.07
CA ARG A 84 -5.16 9.65 -10.94
C ARG A 84 -5.16 8.34 -10.13
N ILE A 85 -4.21 7.46 -10.34
CA ILE A 85 -3.95 6.28 -9.52
C ILE A 85 -3.14 6.74 -8.30
N ASP A 86 -3.55 6.33 -7.10
CA ASP A 86 -2.92 6.79 -5.86
C ASP A 86 -1.42 6.50 -5.84
N LEU A 87 -1.03 5.24 -6.04
CA LEU A 87 0.36 4.87 -6.22
C LEU A 87 0.55 3.99 -7.46
N TRP A 88 1.48 4.41 -8.30
CA TRP A 88 1.99 3.65 -9.42
C TRP A 88 3.41 3.20 -9.08
N VAL A 89 3.64 1.90 -9.00
CA VAL A 89 4.92 1.33 -8.55
C VAL A 89 5.54 0.49 -9.66
N GLU A 90 6.84 0.68 -9.87
CA GLU A 90 7.67 -0.27 -10.64
C GLU A 90 8.78 -0.80 -9.73
N ALA A 91 8.98 -2.11 -9.73
CA ALA A 91 10.02 -2.77 -8.97
C ALA A 91 10.85 -3.70 -9.85
N GLU A 92 12.17 -3.67 -9.68
CA GLU A 92 13.12 -4.51 -10.37
C GLU A 92 13.73 -5.49 -9.36
N LEU A 93 13.55 -6.77 -9.61
CA LEU A 93 13.98 -7.85 -8.72
C LEU A 93 14.96 -8.78 -9.43
N VAL A 94 15.87 -9.38 -8.66
CA VAL A 94 16.61 -10.58 -9.07
C VAL A 94 16.16 -11.73 -8.18
N VAL A 95 15.50 -12.71 -8.78
CA VAL A 95 14.95 -13.89 -8.11
C VAL A 95 15.69 -15.12 -8.62
N ASN A 96 16.41 -15.82 -7.76
CA ASN A 96 17.24 -16.99 -8.15
C ASN A 96 18.20 -16.67 -9.33
N GLY A 97 18.75 -15.46 -9.36
CA GLY A 97 19.65 -14.99 -10.42
C GLY A 97 18.96 -14.56 -11.72
N GLN A 98 17.64 -14.58 -11.78
CA GLN A 98 16.87 -14.09 -12.93
C GLN A 98 16.28 -12.71 -12.65
N TYR A 99 16.43 -11.81 -13.62
CA TYR A 99 15.90 -10.45 -13.53
C TYR A 99 14.42 -10.42 -13.87
N GLU A 100 13.62 -9.82 -13.01
CA GLU A 100 12.18 -9.66 -13.17
C GLU A 100 11.79 -8.19 -13.01
N LYS A 101 10.81 -7.75 -13.82
CA LYS A 101 10.16 -6.44 -13.68
C LYS A 101 8.74 -6.63 -13.18
N HIS A 102 8.38 -5.85 -12.19
CA HIS A 102 7.05 -5.84 -11.62
C HIS A 102 6.47 -4.43 -11.71
N ALA A 103 5.19 -4.35 -12.06
CA ALA A 103 4.42 -3.11 -12.05
C ALA A 103 3.19 -3.30 -11.17
N VAL A 104 2.94 -2.36 -10.26
CA VAL A 104 1.84 -2.45 -9.30
C VAL A 104 1.01 -1.18 -9.36
N LEU A 105 -0.30 -1.35 -9.51
CA LEU A 105 -1.30 -0.33 -9.23
C LEU A 105 -1.78 -0.51 -7.79
N ILE A 106 -1.67 0.54 -6.97
CA ILE A 106 -2.20 0.55 -5.61
C ILE A 106 -3.24 1.66 -5.49
N GLU A 107 -4.41 1.30 -5.01
CA GLU A 107 -5.47 2.22 -4.57
C GLU A 107 -5.53 2.19 -3.05
N ASN A 108 -5.32 3.34 -2.43
CA ASN A 108 -5.39 3.49 -0.98
C ASN A 108 -6.76 4.00 -0.54
N LYS A 109 -7.33 3.34 0.46
CA LYS A 109 -8.61 3.75 1.06
C LYS A 109 -8.47 3.77 2.58
N TYR A 110 -8.23 4.96 3.15
CA TYR A 110 -8.06 5.09 4.59
C TYR A 110 -9.38 4.76 5.30
N TYR A 111 -10.39 5.59 5.14
CA TYR A 111 -11.77 5.35 5.58
C TYR A 111 -12.78 5.79 4.52
N SER A 112 -12.35 5.97 3.28
CA SER A 112 -13.22 6.37 2.19
C SER A 112 -13.59 5.18 1.31
N PRO A 113 -14.77 5.18 0.72
CA PRO A 113 -15.17 4.15 -0.22
C PRO A 113 -14.56 4.39 -1.62
N ILE A 114 -14.61 3.35 -2.45
CA ILE A 114 -14.27 3.44 -3.86
C ILE A 114 -15.43 4.11 -4.59
N HIS A 115 -15.13 5.21 -5.27
CA HIS A 115 -16.13 6.00 -6.02
C HIS A 115 -16.13 5.65 -7.52
N PRO A 116 -17.27 5.89 -8.22
CA PRO A 116 -17.29 5.84 -9.67
C PRO A 116 -16.32 6.86 -10.29
N SER A 117 -15.65 6.48 -11.37
CA SER A 117 -14.76 7.34 -12.15
C SER A 117 -15.18 7.34 -13.61
N LYS A 118 -14.88 8.44 -14.33
CA LYS A 118 -15.11 8.53 -15.79
C LYS A 118 -14.00 7.79 -16.52
N ASP A 119 -14.40 6.90 -17.42
CA ASP A 119 -13.47 6.29 -18.38
C ASP A 119 -13.13 7.26 -19.54
N ILE A 120 -12.36 6.75 -20.52
CA ILE A 120 -11.95 7.53 -21.70
C ILE A 120 -13.14 7.96 -22.57
N ASP A 121 -14.23 7.20 -22.53
CA ASP A 121 -15.46 7.48 -23.29
C ASP A 121 -16.41 8.42 -22.53
N GLY A 122 -16.00 8.89 -21.34
CA GLY A 122 -16.78 9.78 -20.46
C GLY A 122 -17.89 9.07 -19.68
N VAL A 123 -17.95 7.74 -19.74
CA VAL A 123 -18.92 6.92 -19.02
C VAL A 123 -18.43 6.69 -17.58
N TYR A 124 -19.34 6.82 -16.60
CA TYR A 124 -19.02 6.48 -15.22
C TYR A 124 -18.99 4.95 -15.04
N ARG A 125 -17.86 4.47 -14.52
CA ARG A 125 -17.62 3.07 -14.19
C ARG A 125 -16.99 2.96 -12.79
N ASN A 126 -16.86 1.76 -12.29
CA ASN A 126 -16.08 1.55 -11.08
C ASN A 126 -14.65 2.07 -11.27
N GLN A 127 -14.13 2.79 -10.26
CA GLN A 127 -12.81 3.40 -10.30
C GLN A 127 -11.69 2.40 -10.61
N LEU A 128 -11.76 1.20 -10.00
CA LEU A 128 -10.76 0.15 -10.20
C LEU A 128 -10.75 -0.39 -11.64
N GLU A 129 -11.93 -0.53 -12.28
CA GLU A 129 -12.00 -0.92 -13.70
C GLU A 129 -11.34 0.10 -14.60
N VAL A 130 -11.59 1.39 -14.36
CA VAL A 130 -11.01 2.49 -15.15
C VAL A 130 -9.50 2.51 -14.99
N TYR A 131 -9.00 2.38 -13.77
CA TYR A 131 -7.58 2.43 -13.47
C TYR A 131 -6.84 1.19 -13.98
N LYS A 132 -7.40 0.01 -13.79
CA LYS A 132 -6.86 -1.24 -14.35
C LYS A 132 -6.68 -1.14 -15.85
N LYS A 133 -7.71 -0.72 -16.59
CA LYS A 133 -7.66 -0.57 -18.04
C LYS A 133 -6.54 0.37 -18.50
N LYS A 134 -6.36 1.51 -17.82
CA LYS A 134 -5.28 2.46 -18.11
C LYS A 134 -3.91 1.85 -17.84
N PHE A 135 -3.78 1.17 -16.71
CA PHE A 135 -2.53 0.55 -16.28
C PHE A 135 -2.10 -0.57 -17.23
N GLU A 136 -3.00 -1.50 -17.56
CA GLU A 136 -2.76 -2.57 -18.52
C GLU A 136 -2.39 -2.03 -19.90
N ALA A 137 -3.08 -1.00 -20.39
CA ALA A 137 -2.78 -0.36 -21.67
C ALA A 137 -1.36 0.24 -21.71
N HIS A 138 -0.88 0.80 -20.58
CA HIS A 138 0.47 1.35 -20.47
C HIS A 138 1.56 0.28 -20.62
N TYR A 139 1.29 -0.96 -20.18
CA TYR A 139 2.26 -2.06 -20.21
C TYR A 139 2.06 -3.03 -21.39
N ALA A 140 1.02 -2.87 -22.20
CA ALA A 140 0.70 -3.78 -23.30
C ALA A 140 1.87 -4.01 -24.27
N ASP A 141 2.64 -2.95 -24.56
CA ASP A 141 3.79 -2.98 -25.49
C ASP A 141 5.16 -3.04 -24.77
N LYS A 142 5.18 -3.04 -23.44
CA LYS A 142 6.44 -2.97 -22.64
C LYS A 142 7.02 -4.33 -22.29
N GLY A 143 6.47 -5.43 -22.79
CA GLY A 143 6.92 -6.81 -22.64
C GLY A 143 7.53 -7.21 -21.28
N ASN A 144 7.16 -8.39 -20.77
CA ASN A 144 7.78 -9.04 -19.61
C ASN A 144 7.67 -8.33 -18.23
N SER A 145 6.71 -7.42 -18.02
CA SER A 145 6.41 -6.95 -16.66
C SER A 145 5.31 -7.80 -16.04
N HIS A 146 5.55 -8.27 -14.82
CA HIS A 146 4.49 -8.87 -13.98
C HIS A 146 3.61 -7.74 -13.44
N ILE A 147 2.31 -7.80 -13.73
CA ILE A 147 1.36 -6.75 -13.35
C ILE A 147 0.57 -7.20 -12.13
N HIS A 148 0.47 -6.33 -11.13
CA HIS A 148 -0.24 -6.56 -9.89
C HIS A 148 -1.22 -5.41 -9.61
N PHE A 149 -2.32 -5.74 -8.92
CA PHE A 149 -3.34 -4.79 -8.52
C PHE A 149 -3.64 -4.95 -7.04
N ALA A 150 -3.57 -3.87 -6.28
CA ALA A 150 -3.78 -3.87 -4.84
C ALA A 150 -4.76 -2.77 -4.42
N VAL A 151 -5.59 -3.08 -3.45
CA VAL A 151 -6.32 -2.12 -2.63
C VAL A 151 -5.78 -2.25 -1.21
N ILE A 152 -5.38 -1.14 -0.59
CA ILE A 152 -4.93 -1.10 0.80
C ILE A 152 -5.93 -0.26 1.57
N THR A 153 -6.49 -0.78 2.67
CA THR A 153 -7.55 -0.11 3.41
C THR A 153 -7.40 -0.26 4.91
N CYS A 154 -7.86 0.76 5.65
CA CYS A 154 -8.05 0.70 7.10
C CYS A 154 -9.49 0.29 7.49
N LEU A 155 -10.38 0.05 6.52
CA LEU A 155 -11.74 -0.38 6.78
C LEU A 155 -11.77 -1.84 7.20
N GLU A 156 -12.47 -2.12 8.31
CA GLU A 156 -12.61 -3.47 8.85
C GLU A 156 -13.62 -4.32 8.04
N ARG A 157 -14.55 -3.66 7.35
CA ARG A 157 -15.61 -4.30 6.58
C ARG A 157 -15.51 -3.98 5.10
N LEU A 158 -15.49 -5.02 4.27
CA LEU A 158 -15.38 -4.88 2.82
C LEU A 158 -16.53 -4.09 2.19
N GLU A 159 -17.74 -4.23 2.74
CA GLU A 159 -18.93 -3.50 2.27
C GLU A 159 -18.78 -1.98 2.39
N GLU A 160 -17.94 -1.50 3.30
CA GLU A 160 -17.68 -0.06 3.49
C GLU A 160 -16.79 0.53 2.38
N ILE A 161 -16.10 -0.31 1.61
CA ILE A 161 -15.24 0.10 0.49
C ILE A 161 -16.09 0.51 -0.73
N PHE A 162 -17.31 0.00 -0.87
CA PHE A 162 -18.17 0.23 -2.04
C PHE A 162 -19.40 1.07 -1.66
N THR A 163 -19.68 2.15 -2.43
CA THR A 163 -20.76 3.09 -2.11
C THR A 163 -22.15 2.64 -2.54
N ASP A 164 -22.31 1.95 -3.67
CA ASP A 164 -23.62 1.82 -4.32
C ASP A 164 -24.07 0.38 -4.58
N THR A 165 -23.20 -0.54 -4.80
CA THR A 165 -23.50 -1.96 -4.97
C THR A 165 -22.34 -2.77 -4.47
N TYR A 166 -22.52 -3.35 -3.33
CA TYR A 166 -21.58 -4.33 -2.83
C TYR A 166 -21.55 -5.52 -3.78
N ASP A 167 -20.42 -5.71 -4.43
CA ASP A 167 -20.12 -6.88 -5.23
C ASP A 167 -18.89 -7.54 -4.60
N GLU A 168 -19.12 -8.54 -3.76
CA GLU A 168 -18.06 -9.26 -3.05
C GLU A 168 -17.04 -9.91 -3.98
N HIS A 169 -17.44 -10.15 -5.23
CA HIS A 169 -16.57 -10.75 -6.25
C HIS A 169 -15.88 -9.70 -7.15
N LEU A 170 -16.15 -8.41 -6.94
CA LEU A 170 -15.59 -7.37 -7.82
C LEU A 170 -14.08 -7.37 -7.82
N LEU A 171 -13.45 -7.39 -6.65
CA LEU A 171 -12.00 -7.37 -6.54
C LEU A 171 -11.39 -8.62 -7.17
N GLU A 172 -11.95 -9.80 -6.88
CA GLU A 172 -11.50 -11.06 -7.47
C GLU A 172 -11.63 -11.03 -9.01
N ARG A 173 -12.78 -10.63 -9.53
CA ARG A 173 -13.03 -10.53 -10.99
C ARG A 173 -12.09 -9.56 -11.68
N LEU A 174 -11.72 -8.46 -11.00
CA LEU A 174 -10.78 -7.49 -11.50
C LEU A 174 -9.32 -7.89 -11.23
N GLY A 175 -9.08 -8.92 -10.42
CA GLY A 175 -7.74 -9.37 -10.05
C GLY A 175 -7.03 -8.44 -9.06
N PHE A 176 -7.79 -7.64 -8.29
CA PHE A 176 -7.24 -6.85 -7.20
C PHE A 176 -7.11 -7.70 -5.94
N LYS A 177 -5.98 -7.59 -5.28
CA LYS A 177 -5.79 -8.09 -3.92
C LYS A 177 -6.13 -7.01 -2.91
N LEU A 178 -6.85 -7.41 -1.88
CA LEU A 178 -7.16 -6.53 -0.75
C LEU A 178 -6.21 -6.81 0.39
N PHE A 179 -5.63 -5.73 0.92
CA PHE A 179 -4.79 -5.76 2.10
C PHE A 179 -5.41 -4.85 3.16
N ALA A 180 -5.64 -5.38 4.36
CA ALA A 180 -5.87 -4.53 5.51
C ALA A 180 -4.56 -3.82 5.88
N PHE A 181 -4.67 -2.64 6.47
CA PHE A 181 -3.51 -1.85 6.86
C PHE A 181 -2.58 -2.62 7.81
N ASP A 182 -3.15 -3.31 8.80
CA ASP A 182 -2.40 -4.13 9.75
C ASP A 182 -1.71 -5.32 9.08
N ASP A 183 -2.28 -5.85 8.00
CA ASP A 183 -1.67 -6.94 7.24
C ASP A 183 -0.36 -6.56 6.57
N MET A 184 -0.07 -5.27 6.43
CA MET A 184 1.17 -4.78 5.81
C MET A 184 2.39 -4.92 6.72
N LEU A 185 2.17 -5.22 8.00
CA LEU A 185 3.24 -5.46 8.97
C LEU A 185 3.59 -6.95 9.07
N ASP A 186 4.84 -7.21 9.40
CA ASP A 186 5.31 -8.55 9.77
C ASP A 186 5.41 -8.63 11.30
N ASP A 187 4.39 -9.19 11.93
CA ASP A 187 4.31 -9.36 13.39
C ASP A 187 5.51 -10.13 13.97
N SER A 188 6.19 -10.94 13.16
CA SER A 188 7.37 -11.68 13.60
C SER A 188 8.58 -10.78 13.87
N ILE A 189 8.59 -9.56 13.34
CA ILE A 189 9.66 -8.58 13.59
C ILE A 189 9.52 -7.98 14.98
N GLY A 190 8.32 -7.55 15.38
CA GLY A 190 7.87 -7.24 16.76
C GLY A 190 8.65 -6.17 17.52
N ILE A 191 9.44 -5.33 16.86
CA ILE A 191 10.30 -4.33 17.50
C ILE A 191 10.26 -3.00 16.73
N ASP A 192 10.50 -1.93 17.49
CA ASP A 192 10.66 -0.58 16.94
C ASP A 192 11.75 -0.55 15.87
N THR A 193 11.49 0.24 14.83
CA THR A 193 12.47 0.48 13.77
C THR A 193 13.40 1.62 14.13
N GLU A 194 14.44 1.81 13.31
CA GLU A 194 15.36 2.97 13.42
C GLU A 194 14.71 4.26 12.87
N SER A 195 13.39 4.28 12.69
CA SER A 195 12.62 5.41 12.13
C SER A 195 11.45 5.79 13.02
N ALA A 196 11.54 6.94 13.67
CA ALA A 196 10.44 7.48 14.46
C ALA A 196 9.16 7.68 13.63
N ILE A 197 9.26 8.09 12.37
CA ILE A 197 8.10 8.27 11.49
C ILE A 197 7.41 6.92 11.24
N PHE A 198 8.17 5.87 10.97
CA PHE A 198 7.59 4.55 10.76
C PHE A 198 6.91 4.04 12.03
N ASN A 199 7.58 4.14 13.17
CA ASN A 199 7.06 3.67 14.46
C ASN A 199 5.76 4.42 14.85
N GLU A 200 5.71 5.75 14.65
CA GLU A 200 4.53 6.56 14.99
C GLU A 200 3.35 6.27 14.06
N PHE A 201 3.61 5.87 12.80
CA PHE A 201 2.57 5.62 11.81
C PHE A 201 2.05 4.17 11.83
N TRP A 202 2.94 3.21 12.05
CA TRP A 202 2.63 1.79 11.87
C TRP A 202 2.57 0.99 13.17
N LEU A 203 3.37 1.39 14.20
CA LEU A 203 3.52 0.66 15.47
C LEU A 203 2.90 1.39 16.64
#